data_c5b7ecea98a78303e1e3c73ec32338e2
#
_entry.id   c5b7ecea98a78303e1e3c73ec32338e2
#
_cell.length_a   1.000
_cell.length_b   1.000
_cell.length_c   1.000
_cell.angle_alpha   90.00
_cell.angle_beta   90.00
_cell.angle_gamma   90.00
#
_symmetry.space_group_name_H-M   'P 1'
#
loop_
_entity.id
_entity.type
_entity.pdbx_description
1 polymer ?
#
loop_
_entity_poly.entity_id
_entity_poly.type
_entity_poly.pdbx_seq_one_letter_code
_entity_poly.pdbx_strand_id
1 'polypeptide(L)'
;MYYNSKGEHCGLIYNIQGYTIHDGPGIRTELFFKGCPISCPWCSNPEGMNMGPELGVYPSKCLGKELCGSCVEVCPLEGKPLRFDEKGVIMKADTFSECADCLRCAEECPGEGIIVWGKKMSVPEIMALLERDRSFYERSGGGVTLSGGEVLMQWDFAAELLAECKKVGIHTCVESALFVPKAHLEAVLPYTDLFITDIKFMDSERHKRITGVSNEPILENILRVAEAGVPMVVRTPVIPGWNDDGENLLAIGKFLKEKLGSALVQYQLLPYRKMGTEKYATLGRDYPMGDYEAPEREVWERNLLEKRDLLRERFGIPVAAGSGEKL
;
A
#
# COMPACT_ATOMS: atom_id res chain seq x y z
N MET A 1 -2.34 18.39 5.14
CA MET A 1 -0.91 18.74 5.31
C MET A 1 -0.53 18.59 6.77
N TYR A 2 0.60 17.93 7.04
CA TYR A 2 1.14 17.78 8.38
C TYR A 2 2.42 18.61 8.51
N TYR A 3 2.69 19.11 9.72
CA TYR A 3 3.93 19.82 10.04
C TYR A 3 4.46 19.31 11.37
N ASN A 4 5.77 19.29 11.53
CA ASN A 4 6.41 18.98 12.81
C ASN A 4 6.58 20.26 13.67
N SER A 5 7.16 20.10 14.87
CA SER A 5 7.39 21.21 15.79
C SER A 5 8.37 22.28 15.28
N LYS A 6 9.16 21.96 14.24
CA LYS A 6 10.07 22.89 13.55
C LYS A 6 9.44 23.62 12.37
N GLY A 7 8.15 23.35 12.07
CA GLY A 7 7.45 23.89 10.93
C GLY A 7 7.81 23.23 9.59
N GLU A 8 8.50 22.09 9.60
CA GLU A 8 8.82 21.32 8.39
C GLU A 8 7.57 20.55 7.92
N HIS A 9 7.33 20.54 6.61
CA HIS A 9 6.27 19.75 6.00
C HIS A 9 6.54 18.25 6.19
N CYS A 10 5.52 17.49 6.59
CA CYS A 10 5.63 16.07 6.92
C CYS A 10 4.62 15.23 6.17
N GLY A 11 5.05 14.03 5.78
CA GLY A 11 4.17 12.93 5.41
C GLY A 11 3.83 12.06 6.61
N LEU A 12 2.68 11.41 6.54
CA LEU A 12 2.27 10.40 7.51
C LEU A 12 2.63 9.01 6.97
N ILE A 13 3.69 8.45 7.52
CA ILE A 13 4.29 7.18 7.10
C ILE A 13 4.02 6.11 8.16
N TYR A 14 3.49 4.95 7.78
CA TYR A 14 3.23 3.89 8.75
C TYR A 14 4.30 2.79 8.75
N ASN A 15 5.05 2.64 7.66
CA ASN A 15 6.15 1.67 7.59
C ASN A 15 7.24 2.14 6.64
N ILE A 16 8.47 1.71 6.89
CA ILE A 16 9.62 1.86 6.00
C ILE A 16 10.30 0.51 5.91
N GLN A 17 10.42 -0.03 4.70
CA GLN A 17 11.03 -1.32 4.46
C GLN A 17 12.24 -1.17 3.53
N GLY A 18 13.43 -1.47 4.05
CA GLY A 18 14.64 -1.55 3.24
C GLY A 18 14.77 -2.90 2.52
N TYR A 19 15.62 -2.93 1.51
CA TYR A 19 16.01 -4.14 0.77
C TYR A 19 14.85 -4.85 0.05
N THR A 20 13.80 -4.12 -0.37
CA THR A 20 12.75 -4.67 -1.22
C THR A 20 13.24 -4.88 -2.64
N ILE A 21 12.71 -5.91 -3.33
CA ILE A 21 13.10 -6.29 -4.70
C ILE A 21 11.89 -6.56 -5.62
N HIS A 22 10.68 -6.26 -5.14
CA HIS A 22 9.43 -6.58 -5.86
C HIS A 22 8.71 -5.36 -6.42
N ASP A 23 9.01 -4.17 -5.91
CA ASP A 23 8.25 -2.96 -6.17
C ASP A 23 9.09 -1.93 -6.94
N GLY A 24 9.62 -2.39 -8.07
CA GLY A 24 10.46 -1.65 -9.01
C GLY A 24 11.81 -2.31 -9.24
N PRO A 25 12.70 -1.70 -10.07
CA PRO A 25 14.00 -2.25 -10.40
C PRO A 25 15.00 -2.18 -9.23
N GLY A 26 15.88 -3.16 -9.15
CA GLY A 26 16.98 -3.20 -8.19
C GLY A 26 16.57 -3.37 -6.74
N ILE A 27 17.46 -3.05 -5.80
CA ILE A 27 17.23 -3.05 -4.37
C ILE A 27 16.68 -1.67 -3.98
N ARG A 28 15.58 -1.65 -3.21
CA ARG A 28 14.85 -0.42 -2.92
C ARG A 28 14.56 -0.24 -1.45
N THR A 29 14.36 1.01 -1.05
CA THR A 29 13.68 1.34 0.20
C THR A 29 12.26 1.75 -0.13
N GLU A 30 11.29 1.07 0.47
CA GLU A 30 9.87 1.30 0.28
C GLU A 30 9.30 2.07 1.46
N LEU A 31 8.58 3.16 1.17
CA LEU A 31 7.93 4.02 2.14
C LEU A 31 6.42 3.84 2.03
N PHE A 32 5.78 3.46 3.13
CA PHE A 32 4.35 3.16 3.17
C PHE A 32 3.55 4.33 3.76
N PHE A 33 2.82 5.02 2.90
CA PHE A 33 1.99 6.18 3.23
C PHE A 33 0.63 5.78 3.78
N LYS A 34 0.12 6.53 4.76
CA LYS A 34 -1.26 6.37 5.25
C LYS A 34 -2.27 7.09 4.37
N GLY A 35 -3.46 6.50 4.35
CA GLY A 35 -4.63 6.98 3.62
C GLY A 35 -4.86 6.22 2.33
N CYS A 36 -6.04 5.63 2.18
CA CYS A 36 -6.47 5.00 0.94
C CYS A 36 -7.96 5.24 0.72
N PRO A 37 -8.36 5.77 -0.46
CA PRO A 37 -9.77 5.99 -0.76
C PRO A 37 -10.49 4.73 -1.24
N ILE A 38 -9.75 3.62 -1.41
CA ILE A 38 -10.25 2.35 -1.94
C ILE A 38 -10.34 1.32 -0.81
N SER A 39 -11.42 0.53 -0.81
CA SER A 39 -11.69 -0.49 0.22
C SER A 39 -11.63 -1.90 -0.36
N CYS A 40 -10.46 -2.31 -0.88
CA CYS A 40 -10.27 -3.65 -1.43
C CYS A 40 -10.45 -4.71 -0.34
N PRO A 41 -11.34 -5.71 -0.49
CA PRO A 41 -11.56 -6.72 0.55
C PRO A 41 -10.31 -7.57 0.84
N TRP A 42 -9.45 -7.74 -0.14
CA TRP A 42 -8.20 -8.51 -0.03
C TRP A 42 -6.98 -7.67 0.35
N CYS A 43 -7.16 -6.44 0.82
CA CYS A 43 -6.03 -5.58 1.17
C CYS A 43 -5.15 -6.22 2.25
N SER A 44 -3.85 -6.29 2.02
CA SER A 44 -2.88 -6.81 2.98
C SER A 44 -2.32 -5.74 3.94
N ASN A 45 -2.67 -4.48 3.71
CA ASN A 45 -2.15 -3.33 4.46
C ASN A 45 -3.29 -2.47 5.06
N PRO A 46 -4.14 -3.04 5.96
CA PRO A 46 -5.25 -2.30 6.56
C PRO A 46 -4.81 -1.10 7.39
N GLU A 47 -3.58 -1.12 7.92
CA GLU A 47 -2.94 -0.01 8.63
C GLU A 47 -2.68 1.21 7.74
N GLY A 48 -2.70 1.02 6.42
CA GLY A 48 -2.61 2.10 5.43
C GLY A 48 -3.94 2.75 5.06
N MET A 49 -5.09 2.20 5.48
CA MET A 49 -6.40 2.67 4.99
C MET A 49 -6.81 4.03 5.59
N ASN A 50 -6.67 4.21 6.90
CA ASN A 50 -7.05 5.47 7.55
C ASN A 50 -6.13 6.62 7.19
N MET A 51 -6.72 7.81 7.08
CA MET A 51 -5.99 9.06 6.78
C MET A 51 -5.17 9.60 7.94
N GLY A 52 -5.51 9.23 9.17
CA GLY A 52 -4.84 9.68 10.40
C GLY A 52 -3.99 8.61 11.06
N PRO A 53 -3.19 8.97 12.08
CA PRO A 53 -2.57 8.00 12.96
C PRO A 53 -3.64 7.13 13.62
N GLU A 54 -3.36 5.86 13.86
CA GLU A 54 -4.28 4.96 14.56
C GLU A 54 -3.51 3.97 15.44
N LEU A 55 -4.18 3.48 16.48
CA LEU A 55 -3.59 2.49 17.38
C LEU A 55 -3.59 1.10 16.73
N GLY A 56 -2.51 0.36 16.96
CA GLY A 56 -2.42 -1.07 16.75
C GLY A 56 -2.18 -1.78 18.08
N VAL A 57 -2.92 -2.86 18.33
CA VAL A 57 -2.86 -3.59 19.60
C VAL A 57 -2.35 -5.01 19.38
N TYR A 58 -1.30 -5.36 20.10
CA TYR A 58 -0.64 -6.67 20.08
C TYR A 58 -0.77 -7.33 21.46
N PRO A 59 -1.81 -8.15 21.71
CA PRO A 59 -2.01 -8.79 23.01
C PRO A 59 -0.80 -9.60 23.48
N SER A 60 -0.12 -10.27 22.56
CA SER A 60 1.06 -11.11 22.86
C SER A 60 2.28 -10.34 23.38
N LYS A 61 2.32 -9.03 23.17
CA LYS A 61 3.39 -8.14 23.66
C LYS A 61 2.99 -7.41 24.95
N CYS A 62 1.73 -7.50 25.35
CA CYS A 62 1.23 -6.84 26.56
C CYS A 62 1.76 -7.52 27.81
N LEU A 63 2.26 -6.74 28.77
CA LEU A 63 2.71 -7.22 30.07
C LEU A 63 1.55 -7.54 31.05
N GLY A 64 0.32 -7.28 30.64
CA GLY A 64 -0.88 -7.46 31.46
C GLY A 64 -1.18 -6.24 32.36
N LYS A 65 -2.48 -6.08 32.65
CA LYS A 65 -2.97 -4.93 33.43
C LYS A 65 -2.42 -4.89 34.87
N GLU A 66 -2.27 -6.06 35.48
CA GLU A 66 -1.83 -6.18 36.87
C GLU A 66 -0.35 -5.86 37.05
N LEU A 67 0.48 -6.16 36.03
CA LEU A 67 1.93 -5.93 36.07
C LEU A 67 2.33 -4.54 35.57
N CYS A 68 1.54 -3.95 34.69
CA CYS A 68 1.90 -2.68 34.05
C CYS A 68 0.79 -1.63 34.24
N GLY A 69 -0.34 -1.74 33.56
CA GLY A 69 -1.46 -0.79 33.70
C GLY A 69 -1.25 0.61 33.10
N SER A 70 -0.04 0.96 32.64
CA SER A 70 0.33 2.33 32.18
C SER A 70 -0.65 2.92 31.17
N CYS A 71 -1.11 2.11 30.22
CA CYS A 71 -2.06 2.57 29.19
C CYS A 71 -3.43 3.00 29.78
N VAL A 72 -3.83 2.44 30.93
CA VAL A 72 -5.07 2.84 31.63
C VAL A 72 -4.83 4.14 32.38
N GLU A 73 -3.70 4.27 33.06
CA GLU A 73 -3.33 5.44 33.88
C GLU A 73 -3.24 6.73 33.04
N VAL A 74 -2.67 6.65 31.84
CA VAL A 74 -2.51 7.82 30.96
C VAL A 74 -3.74 8.12 30.11
N CYS A 75 -4.71 7.24 30.08
CA CYS A 75 -5.91 7.39 29.27
C CYS A 75 -6.84 8.46 29.86
N PRO A 76 -7.20 9.54 29.13
CA PRO A 76 -8.11 10.57 29.62
C PRO A 76 -9.53 10.04 29.85
N LEU A 77 -9.83 8.85 29.34
CA LEU A 77 -11.10 8.14 29.49
C LEU A 77 -11.00 6.98 30.49
N GLU A 78 -10.02 7.00 31.38
CA GLU A 78 -9.80 5.98 32.42
C GLU A 78 -9.67 4.55 31.84
N GLY A 79 -9.11 4.43 30.64
CA GLY A 79 -8.94 3.17 29.94
C GLY A 79 -10.22 2.55 29.38
N LYS A 80 -11.35 3.26 29.37
CA LYS A 80 -12.63 2.73 28.84
C LYS A 80 -12.56 2.14 27.44
N PRO A 81 -11.83 2.71 26.48
CA PRO A 81 -11.66 2.12 25.15
C PRO A 81 -10.85 0.82 25.15
N LEU A 82 -10.05 0.58 26.20
CA LEU A 82 -9.21 -0.60 26.31
C LEU A 82 -9.95 -1.74 26.99
N ARG A 83 -9.72 -2.94 26.51
CA ARG A 83 -10.18 -4.19 27.14
C ARG A 83 -8.96 -5.07 27.38
N PHE A 84 -9.10 -5.96 28.35
CA PHE A 84 -8.06 -6.93 28.68
C PHE A 84 -8.67 -8.31 28.74
N ASP A 85 -7.97 -9.29 28.21
CA ASP A 85 -8.25 -10.70 28.36
C ASP A 85 -7.03 -11.41 28.98
N GLU A 86 -7.05 -12.73 29.01
CA GLU A 86 -5.95 -13.54 29.55
C GLU A 86 -4.61 -13.34 28.82
N LYS A 87 -4.66 -12.86 27.57
CA LYS A 87 -3.48 -12.63 26.72
C LYS A 87 -2.95 -11.20 26.80
N GLY A 88 -3.71 -10.28 27.37
CA GLY A 88 -3.31 -8.90 27.50
C GLY A 88 -4.35 -7.90 27.01
N VAL A 89 -3.90 -6.72 26.59
CA VAL A 89 -4.77 -5.67 26.06
C VAL A 89 -5.34 -6.08 24.70
N ILE A 90 -6.63 -5.86 24.52
CA ILE A 90 -7.33 -6.08 23.25
C ILE A 90 -8.05 -4.81 22.81
N MET A 91 -8.23 -4.66 21.51
CA MET A 91 -9.02 -3.61 20.89
C MET A 91 -10.29 -4.23 20.28
N LYS A 92 -11.43 -3.62 20.54
CA LYS A 92 -12.69 -3.98 19.89
C LYS A 92 -13.23 -2.76 19.14
N ALA A 93 -13.79 -2.99 17.97
CA ALA A 93 -14.32 -1.93 17.12
C ALA A 93 -15.40 -1.08 17.83
N ASP A 94 -16.23 -1.70 18.65
CA ASP A 94 -17.31 -1.04 19.41
C ASP A 94 -16.79 -0.07 20.48
N THR A 95 -15.65 -0.34 21.09
CA THR A 95 -15.05 0.52 22.11
C THR A 95 -14.07 1.54 21.53
N PHE A 96 -13.60 1.31 20.31
CA PHE A 96 -12.66 2.22 19.66
C PHE A 96 -13.32 3.54 19.22
N SER A 97 -14.63 3.51 18.91
CA SER A 97 -15.39 4.73 18.62
C SER A 97 -15.45 5.73 19.78
N GLU A 98 -15.18 5.28 21.01
CA GLU A 98 -15.11 6.12 22.19
C GLU A 98 -13.69 6.67 22.48
N CYS A 99 -12.69 6.25 21.70
CA CYS A 99 -11.30 6.69 21.89
C CYS A 99 -11.15 8.18 21.55
N ALA A 100 -10.42 8.89 22.40
CA ALA A 100 -10.11 10.31 22.17
C ALA A 100 -8.94 10.54 21.20
N ASP A 101 -8.40 9.48 20.57
CA ASP A 101 -7.26 9.49 19.63
C ASP A 101 -6.03 10.27 20.12
N CYS A 102 -5.85 10.34 21.43
CA CYS A 102 -4.72 11.06 22.03
C CYS A 102 -3.39 10.33 21.93
N LEU A 103 -3.41 9.03 21.59
CA LEU A 103 -2.27 8.12 21.37
C LEU A 103 -1.33 7.89 22.57
N ARG A 104 -1.58 8.51 23.74
CA ARG A 104 -0.73 8.43 24.93
C ARG A 104 -0.49 7.00 25.43
N CYS A 105 -1.49 6.13 25.28
CA CYS A 105 -1.38 4.73 25.69
C CYS A 105 -0.30 3.96 24.90
N ALA A 106 0.00 4.36 23.67
CA ALA A 106 1.09 3.78 22.88
C ALA A 106 2.44 4.37 23.27
N GLU A 107 2.50 5.68 23.57
CA GLU A 107 3.73 6.36 24.00
C GLU A 107 4.24 5.78 25.32
N GLU A 108 3.34 5.43 26.24
CA GLU A 108 3.65 4.89 27.57
C GLU A 108 3.65 3.35 27.63
N CYS A 109 3.56 2.64 26.49
CA CYS A 109 3.53 1.19 26.48
C CYS A 109 4.94 0.57 26.43
N PRO A 110 5.49 0.09 27.55
CA PRO A 110 6.89 -0.37 27.60
C PRO A 110 7.12 -1.68 26.83
N GLY A 111 6.08 -2.49 26.66
CA GLY A 111 6.13 -3.76 25.93
C GLY A 111 5.75 -3.65 24.45
N GLU A 112 5.44 -2.42 23.96
CA GLU A 112 4.91 -2.22 22.60
C GLU A 112 3.65 -3.07 22.30
N GLY A 113 2.89 -3.42 23.33
CA GLY A 113 1.58 -4.06 23.19
C GLY A 113 0.53 -3.14 22.59
N ILE A 114 0.77 -1.83 22.67
CA ILE A 114 0.04 -0.80 21.92
C ILE A 114 1.06 0.04 21.17
N ILE A 115 0.85 0.23 19.86
CA ILE A 115 1.70 1.05 19.00
C ILE A 115 0.86 2.06 18.23
N VAL A 116 1.51 3.03 17.59
CA VAL A 116 0.88 3.96 16.65
C VAL A 116 1.25 3.59 15.22
N TRP A 117 0.25 3.34 14.39
CA TRP A 117 0.39 3.29 12.95
C TRP A 117 0.27 4.70 12.36
N GLY A 118 1.34 5.20 11.78
CA GLY A 118 1.41 6.53 11.17
C GLY A 118 2.25 7.50 12.00
N LYS A 119 3.51 7.66 11.58
CA LYS A 119 4.46 8.62 12.13
C LYS A 119 4.61 9.79 11.17
N LYS A 120 4.58 11.01 11.69
CA LYS A 120 4.94 12.21 10.92
C LYS A 120 6.43 12.21 10.67
N MET A 121 6.83 12.27 9.40
CA MET A 121 8.22 12.33 8.99
C MET A 121 8.44 13.45 7.98
N SER A 122 9.44 14.28 8.20
CA SER A 122 9.82 15.34 7.27
C SER A 122 10.70 14.81 6.13
N VAL A 123 10.76 15.56 5.03
CA VAL A 123 11.63 15.20 3.89
C VAL A 123 13.08 15.03 4.31
N PRO A 124 13.71 15.92 5.11
CA PRO A 124 15.08 15.72 5.56
C PRO A 124 15.29 14.43 6.38
N GLU A 125 14.34 14.06 7.25
CA GLU A 125 14.41 12.81 8.01
C GLU A 125 14.40 11.59 7.10
N ILE A 126 13.51 11.56 6.09
CA ILE A 126 13.43 10.46 5.12
C ILE A 126 14.68 10.43 4.26
N MET A 127 15.15 11.56 3.74
CA MET A 127 16.36 11.62 2.93
C MET A 127 17.59 11.09 3.68
N ALA A 128 17.70 11.39 4.96
CA ALA A 128 18.79 10.84 5.80
C ALA A 128 18.74 9.31 5.93
N LEU A 129 17.54 8.71 5.90
CA LEU A 129 17.37 7.25 5.86
C LEU A 129 17.76 6.67 4.50
N LEU A 130 17.27 7.29 3.40
CA LEU A 130 17.55 6.84 2.03
C LEU A 130 19.05 6.90 1.70
N GLU A 131 19.75 7.91 2.20
CA GLU A 131 21.19 8.06 1.99
C GLU A 131 22.01 6.90 2.58
N ARG A 132 21.53 6.26 3.65
CA ARG A 132 22.19 5.09 4.26
C ARG A 132 22.19 3.88 3.32
N ASP A 133 21.19 3.79 2.43
CA ASP A 133 21.02 2.69 1.49
C ASP A 133 21.56 3.00 0.08
N ARG A 134 22.15 4.20 -0.13
CA ARG A 134 22.64 4.68 -1.44
C ARG A 134 23.51 3.67 -2.18
N SER A 135 24.45 3.02 -1.50
CA SER A 135 25.37 2.06 -2.12
C SER A 135 24.66 0.84 -2.71
N PHE A 136 23.47 0.47 -2.17
CA PHE A 136 22.65 -0.60 -2.72
C PHE A 136 21.91 -0.13 -3.97
N TYR A 137 21.42 1.11 -3.97
CA TYR A 137 20.75 1.70 -5.14
C TYR A 137 21.70 1.78 -6.34
N GLU A 138 22.89 2.34 -6.14
CA GLU A 138 23.89 2.52 -7.20
C GLU A 138 24.36 1.19 -7.82
N ARG A 139 24.53 0.15 -6.99
CA ARG A 139 24.99 -1.16 -7.47
C ARG A 139 23.90 -1.98 -8.16
N SER A 140 22.65 -1.78 -7.82
CA SER A 140 21.54 -2.59 -8.31
C SER A 140 20.67 -1.89 -9.36
N GLY A 141 20.85 -0.58 -9.56
CA GLY A 141 19.90 0.24 -10.32
C GLY A 141 18.59 0.47 -9.57
N GLY A 142 18.61 0.34 -8.23
CA GLY A 142 17.46 0.52 -7.36
C GLY A 142 17.23 1.97 -6.94
N GLY A 143 16.47 2.16 -5.86
CA GLY A 143 16.14 3.50 -5.36
C GLY A 143 15.03 3.50 -4.32
N VAL A 144 14.15 4.46 -4.37
CA VAL A 144 13.00 4.57 -3.47
C VAL A 144 11.70 4.21 -4.18
N THR A 145 10.79 3.52 -3.47
CA THR A 145 9.40 3.33 -3.88
C THR A 145 8.49 3.96 -2.83
N LEU A 146 7.61 4.86 -3.27
CA LEU A 146 6.53 5.37 -2.46
C LEU A 146 5.31 4.47 -2.68
N SER A 147 4.79 3.88 -1.62
CA SER A 147 3.71 2.88 -1.63
C SER A 147 2.81 3.05 -0.38
N GLY A 148 2.04 2.03 -0.02
CA GLY A 148 1.29 1.99 1.24
C GLY A 148 -0.20 1.87 1.06
N GLY A 149 -0.96 2.89 1.48
CA GLY A 149 -2.36 3.08 1.12
C GLY A 149 -2.49 3.63 -0.30
N GLU A 150 -2.69 4.93 -0.42
CA GLU A 150 -2.63 5.67 -1.68
C GLU A 150 -1.69 6.88 -1.49
N VAL A 151 -0.50 6.82 -2.09
CA VAL A 151 0.55 7.84 -1.96
C VAL A 151 0.03 9.23 -2.32
N LEU A 152 -0.78 9.32 -3.37
CA LEU A 152 -1.24 10.58 -3.93
C LEU A 152 -2.36 11.24 -3.10
N MET A 153 -2.79 10.62 -1.99
CA MET A 153 -3.56 11.31 -0.96
C MET A 153 -2.72 12.34 -0.18
N GLN A 154 -1.39 12.17 -0.22
CA GLN A 154 -0.40 13.09 0.34
C GLN A 154 0.53 13.60 -0.79
N TRP A 155 -0.07 13.95 -1.92
CA TRP A 155 0.61 14.28 -3.18
C TRP A 155 1.63 15.41 -3.07
N ASP A 156 1.33 16.44 -2.25
CA ASP A 156 2.18 17.59 -2.01
C ASP A 156 3.50 17.19 -1.33
N PHE A 157 3.42 16.38 -0.28
CA PHE A 157 4.58 15.81 0.38
C PHE A 157 5.31 14.79 -0.51
N ALA A 158 4.59 13.94 -1.24
CA ALA A 158 5.18 12.97 -2.16
C ALA A 158 5.97 13.67 -3.27
N ALA A 159 5.43 14.76 -3.85
CA ALA A 159 6.13 15.53 -4.88
C ALA A 159 7.42 16.18 -4.35
N GLU A 160 7.39 16.76 -3.14
CA GLU A 160 8.56 17.33 -2.50
C GLU A 160 9.64 16.28 -2.26
N LEU A 161 9.28 15.13 -1.69
CA LEU A 161 10.23 14.03 -1.43
C LEU A 161 10.83 13.47 -2.73
N LEU A 162 10.01 13.21 -3.74
CA LEU A 162 10.47 12.71 -5.04
C LEU A 162 11.41 13.71 -5.72
N ALA A 163 11.11 15.02 -5.64
CA ALA A 163 11.98 16.06 -6.17
C ALA A 163 13.36 16.07 -5.50
N GLU A 164 13.43 15.90 -4.17
CA GLU A 164 14.70 15.78 -3.46
C GLU A 164 15.46 14.50 -3.84
N CYS A 165 14.77 13.37 -3.98
CA CYS A 165 15.39 12.14 -4.47
C CYS A 165 16.01 12.32 -5.87
N LYS A 166 15.29 12.98 -6.79
CA LYS A 166 15.80 13.28 -8.14
C LYS A 166 17.03 14.17 -8.11
N LYS A 167 17.07 15.21 -7.28
CA LYS A 167 18.23 16.12 -7.16
C LYS A 167 19.52 15.40 -6.79
N VAL A 168 19.41 14.34 -6.01
CA VAL A 168 20.57 13.53 -5.57
C VAL A 168 20.75 12.26 -6.39
N GLY A 169 20.01 12.06 -7.48
CA GLY A 169 20.17 10.94 -8.42
C GLY A 169 19.64 9.60 -7.89
N ILE A 170 18.69 9.59 -6.94
CA ILE A 170 18.00 8.38 -6.52
C ILE A 170 16.85 8.11 -7.50
N HIS A 171 16.79 6.89 -8.05
CA HIS A 171 15.69 6.45 -8.90
C HIS A 171 14.39 6.37 -8.11
N THR A 172 13.31 6.91 -8.66
CA THR A 172 12.02 7.07 -7.99
C THR A 172 10.94 6.19 -8.61
N CYS A 173 10.19 5.49 -7.76
CA CYS A 173 9.03 4.72 -8.15
C CYS A 173 7.82 5.15 -7.30
N VAL A 174 6.64 5.23 -7.92
CA VAL A 174 5.38 5.47 -7.23
C VAL A 174 4.44 4.31 -7.48
N GLU A 175 4.01 3.64 -6.42
CA GLU A 175 2.94 2.65 -6.45
C GLU A 175 1.64 3.32 -5.98
N SER A 176 0.68 3.42 -6.87
CA SER A 176 -0.58 4.14 -6.67
C SER A 176 -1.72 3.43 -7.40
N ALA A 177 -2.88 3.33 -6.75
CA ALA A 177 -4.11 2.88 -7.41
C ALA A 177 -4.69 3.93 -8.37
N LEU A 178 -4.15 5.15 -8.38
CA LEU A 178 -4.53 6.27 -9.26
C LEU A 178 -6.00 6.73 -9.14
N PHE A 179 -6.71 6.38 -8.06
CA PHE A 179 -8.02 6.93 -7.76
C PHE A 179 -7.88 8.26 -7.02
N VAL A 180 -7.42 9.27 -7.73
CA VAL A 180 -7.12 10.60 -7.19
C VAL A 180 -7.45 11.69 -8.21
N PRO A 181 -7.65 12.96 -7.78
CA PRO A 181 -7.77 14.08 -8.70
C PRO A 181 -6.53 14.20 -9.61
N LYS A 182 -6.76 14.57 -10.86
CA LYS A 182 -5.71 14.79 -11.88
C LYS A 182 -4.54 15.65 -11.38
N ALA A 183 -4.84 16.74 -10.65
CA ALA A 183 -3.82 17.67 -10.15
C ALA A 183 -2.81 17.00 -9.19
N HIS A 184 -3.25 16.00 -8.42
CA HIS A 184 -2.37 15.25 -7.52
C HIS A 184 -1.36 14.40 -8.30
N LEU A 185 -1.83 13.75 -9.37
CA LEU A 185 -0.98 12.99 -10.27
C LEU A 185 0.03 13.91 -10.99
N GLU A 186 -0.44 15.01 -11.57
CA GLU A 186 0.41 15.94 -12.32
C GLU A 186 1.53 16.54 -11.49
N ALA A 187 1.34 16.68 -10.17
CA ALA A 187 2.36 17.19 -9.26
C ALA A 187 3.56 16.25 -9.10
N VAL A 188 3.36 14.93 -9.19
CA VAL A 188 4.41 13.93 -8.97
C VAL A 188 5.05 13.41 -10.27
N LEU A 189 4.32 13.51 -11.40
CA LEU A 189 4.79 13.01 -12.71
C LEU A 189 6.21 13.45 -13.08
N PRO A 190 6.61 14.75 -12.92
CA PRO A 190 7.95 15.21 -13.33
C PRO A 190 9.09 14.56 -12.53
N TYR A 191 8.79 13.97 -11.39
CA TYR A 191 9.76 13.43 -10.44
C TYR A 191 9.70 11.91 -10.32
N THR A 192 8.90 11.22 -11.17
CA THR A 192 8.69 9.77 -11.12
C THR A 192 9.34 9.09 -12.33
N ASP A 193 10.24 8.13 -12.08
CA ASP A 193 10.90 7.35 -13.12
C ASP A 193 10.10 6.12 -13.55
N LEU A 194 9.28 5.57 -12.63
CA LEU A 194 8.44 4.40 -12.87
C LEU A 194 7.15 4.50 -12.06
N PHE A 195 6.01 4.25 -12.69
CA PHE A 195 4.74 4.01 -11.98
C PHE A 195 4.45 2.52 -11.87
N ILE A 196 3.94 2.11 -10.70
CA ILE A 196 3.29 0.82 -10.48
C ILE A 196 1.84 1.12 -10.17
N THR A 197 0.90 0.50 -10.88
CA THR A 197 -0.53 0.73 -10.67
C THR A 197 -1.34 -0.54 -10.86
N ASP A 198 -2.57 -0.55 -10.33
CA ASP A 198 -3.45 -1.70 -10.41
C ASP A 198 -4.66 -1.46 -11.31
N ILE A 199 -4.99 -2.44 -12.16
CA ILE A 199 -6.32 -2.57 -12.76
C ILE A 199 -6.97 -3.84 -12.18
N LYS A 200 -7.95 -3.67 -11.31
CA LYS A 200 -8.58 -4.79 -10.59
C LYS A 200 -9.75 -5.38 -11.37
N PHE A 201 -10.54 -4.52 -11.99
CA PHE A 201 -11.66 -4.86 -12.87
C PHE A 201 -11.76 -3.83 -13.99
N MET A 202 -12.12 -4.28 -15.21
CA MET A 202 -12.47 -3.38 -16.32
C MET A 202 -13.93 -2.93 -16.26
N ASP A 203 -14.82 -3.77 -15.75
CA ASP A 203 -16.22 -3.39 -15.51
C ASP A 203 -16.31 -2.45 -14.30
N SER A 204 -16.79 -1.23 -14.53
CA SER A 204 -16.82 -0.17 -13.53
C SER A 204 -17.82 -0.43 -12.40
N GLU A 205 -18.97 -0.97 -12.71
CA GLU A 205 -19.98 -1.29 -11.69
C GLU A 205 -19.49 -2.44 -10.79
N ARG A 206 -18.81 -3.43 -11.36
CA ARG A 206 -18.18 -4.50 -10.61
C ARG A 206 -17.02 -3.98 -9.75
N HIS A 207 -16.19 -3.09 -10.30
CA HIS A 207 -15.12 -2.41 -9.56
C HIS A 207 -15.71 -1.67 -8.36
N LYS A 208 -16.72 -0.82 -8.57
CA LYS A 208 -17.37 -0.04 -7.53
C LYS A 208 -18.02 -0.90 -6.45
N ARG A 209 -18.74 -1.95 -6.84
CA ARG A 209 -19.38 -2.86 -5.89
C ARG A 209 -18.40 -3.56 -4.96
N ILE A 210 -17.18 -3.87 -5.45
CA ILE A 210 -16.19 -4.65 -4.71
C ILE A 210 -15.20 -3.76 -3.95
N THR A 211 -14.77 -2.65 -4.56
CA THR A 211 -13.72 -1.79 -4.00
C THR A 211 -14.22 -0.48 -3.41
N GLY A 212 -15.51 -0.21 -3.55
CA GLY A 212 -16.15 1.02 -3.08
C GLY A 212 -16.10 2.20 -4.05
N VAL A 213 -15.29 2.12 -5.12
CA VAL A 213 -15.10 3.22 -6.08
C VAL A 213 -15.18 2.73 -7.53
N SER A 214 -15.58 3.60 -8.44
CA SER A 214 -15.56 3.32 -9.88
C SER A 214 -14.11 3.35 -10.43
N ASN A 215 -13.88 2.74 -11.61
CA ASN A 215 -12.55 2.66 -12.19
C ASN A 215 -12.25 3.73 -13.25
N GLU A 216 -13.23 4.53 -13.69
CA GLU A 216 -13.01 5.53 -14.73
C GLU A 216 -11.89 6.52 -14.39
N PRO A 217 -11.84 7.12 -13.17
CA PRO A 217 -10.74 8.01 -12.81
C PRO A 217 -9.38 7.30 -12.82
N ILE A 218 -9.34 6.02 -12.46
CA ILE A 218 -8.12 5.20 -12.48
C ILE A 218 -7.63 5.04 -13.92
N LEU A 219 -8.49 4.58 -14.82
CA LEU A 219 -8.15 4.36 -16.23
C LEU A 219 -7.74 5.67 -16.92
N GLU A 220 -8.43 6.77 -16.64
CA GLU A 220 -8.05 8.10 -17.14
C GLU A 220 -6.67 8.53 -16.63
N ASN A 221 -6.34 8.32 -15.37
CA ASN A 221 -5.05 8.66 -14.81
C ASN A 221 -3.92 7.76 -15.35
N ILE A 222 -4.20 6.48 -15.59
CA ILE A 222 -3.27 5.57 -16.29
C ILE A 222 -2.92 6.12 -17.68
N LEU A 223 -3.90 6.60 -18.44
CA LEU A 223 -3.64 7.20 -19.75
C LEU A 223 -2.79 8.46 -19.65
N ARG A 224 -3.01 9.31 -18.62
CA ARG A 224 -2.19 10.51 -18.38
C ARG A 224 -0.74 10.18 -18.06
N VAL A 225 -0.49 9.12 -17.27
CA VAL A 225 0.88 8.64 -17.02
C VAL A 225 1.54 8.21 -18.32
N ALA A 226 0.82 7.46 -19.18
CA ALA A 226 1.31 7.03 -20.48
C ALA A 226 1.59 8.20 -21.43
N GLU A 227 0.69 9.18 -21.49
CA GLU A 227 0.84 10.43 -22.29
C GLU A 227 2.02 11.26 -21.81
N ALA A 228 2.34 11.26 -20.52
CA ALA A 228 3.53 11.91 -19.96
C ALA A 228 4.84 11.16 -20.28
N GLY A 229 4.76 9.97 -20.90
CA GLY A 229 5.90 9.15 -21.25
C GLY A 229 6.60 8.46 -20.08
N VAL A 230 5.91 8.37 -18.92
CA VAL A 230 6.46 7.68 -17.74
C VAL A 230 6.21 6.17 -17.88
N PRO A 231 7.25 5.33 -17.76
CA PRO A 231 7.10 3.88 -17.80
C PRO A 231 6.19 3.36 -16.70
N MET A 232 5.40 2.30 -17.01
CA MET A 232 4.47 1.71 -16.06
C MET A 232 4.58 0.19 -15.97
N VAL A 233 4.50 -0.29 -14.74
CA VAL A 233 4.11 -1.68 -14.42
C VAL A 233 2.64 -1.66 -14.02
N VAL A 234 1.81 -2.43 -14.72
CA VAL A 234 0.41 -2.60 -14.36
C VAL A 234 0.24 -3.93 -13.65
N ARG A 235 -0.51 -3.95 -12.56
CA ARG A 235 -0.77 -5.12 -11.73
C ARG A 235 -2.25 -5.47 -11.70
N THR A 236 -2.55 -6.74 -11.62
CA THR A 236 -3.88 -7.23 -11.24
C THR A 236 -3.70 -8.27 -10.15
N PRO A 237 -4.07 -7.96 -8.89
CA PRO A 237 -4.28 -8.98 -7.88
C PRO A 237 -5.40 -9.91 -8.37
N VAL A 238 -5.04 -11.15 -8.70
CA VAL A 238 -5.99 -12.13 -9.27
C VAL A 238 -6.54 -12.99 -8.15
N ILE A 239 -7.84 -12.81 -7.86
CA ILE A 239 -8.53 -13.47 -6.76
C ILE A 239 -9.50 -14.49 -7.37
N PRO A 240 -9.31 -15.80 -7.14
CA PRO A 240 -10.15 -16.87 -7.68
C PRO A 240 -11.62 -16.67 -7.34
N GLY A 241 -12.48 -16.76 -8.36
CA GLY A 241 -13.92 -16.55 -8.23
C GLY A 241 -14.35 -15.07 -8.11
N TRP A 242 -13.40 -14.12 -8.06
CA TRP A 242 -13.72 -12.69 -7.95
C TRP A 242 -13.41 -11.90 -9.22
N ASN A 243 -12.19 -12.01 -9.75
CA ASN A 243 -11.76 -11.27 -10.94
C ASN A 243 -10.85 -12.10 -11.87
N ASP A 244 -10.72 -13.38 -11.61
CA ASP A 244 -9.89 -14.32 -12.37
C ASP A 244 -10.57 -14.84 -13.64
N ASP A 245 -11.79 -14.39 -13.93
CA ASP A 245 -12.50 -14.74 -15.15
C ASP A 245 -11.75 -14.23 -16.39
N GLY A 246 -11.81 -15.03 -17.45
CA GLY A 246 -11.09 -14.73 -18.68
C GLY A 246 -11.58 -13.43 -19.33
N GLU A 247 -12.83 -13.04 -19.16
CA GLU A 247 -13.39 -11.82 -19.72
C GLU A 247 -12.72 -10.57 -19.15
N ASN A 248 -12.58 -10.50 -17.81
CA ASN A 248 -11.91 -9.39 -17.15
C ASN A 248 -10.45 -9.27 -17.57
N LEU A 249 -9.67 -10.36 -17.51
CA LEU A 249 -8.25 -10.34 -17.84
C LEU A 249 -8.00 -10.03 -19.32
N LEU A 250 -8.84 -10.55 -20.23
CA LEU A 250 -8.76 -10.23 -21.65
C LEU A 250 -9.11 -8.78 -21.94
N ALA A 251 -10.11 -8.21 -21.23
CA ALA A 251 -10.45 -6.80 -21.36
C ALA A 251 -9.30 -5.90 -20.87
N ILE A 252 -8.63 -6.25 -19.75
CA ILE A 252 -7.41 -5.56 -19.28
C ILE A 252 -6.30 -5.67 -20.34
N GLY A 253 -5.97 -6.87 -20.80
CA GLY A 253 -4.94 -7.10 -21.81
C GLY A 253 -5.17 -6.29 -23.10
N LYS A 254 -6.41 -6.21 -23.57
CA LYS A 254 -6.81 -5.38 -24.72
C LYS A 254 -6.55 -3.89 -24.43
N PHE A 255 -7.00 -3.39 -23.28
CA PHE A 255 -6.79 -2.00 -22.88
C PHE A 255 -5.29 -1.65 -22.83
N LEU A 256 -4.47 -2.50 -22.22
CA LEU A 256 -3.03 -2.29 -22.12
C LEU A 256 -2.36 -2.25 -23.50
N LYS A 257 -2.73 -3.19 -24.38
CA LYS A 257 -2.20 -3.23 -25.76
C LYS A 257 -2.54 -2.00 -26.57
N GLU A 258 -3.82 -1.58 -26.53
CA GLU A 258 -4.34 -0.51 -27.38
C GLU A 258 -3.99 0.90 -26.87
N LYS A 259 -3.78 1.04 -25.56
CA LYS A 259 -3.72 2.36 -24.91
C LYS A 259 -2.35 2.74 -24.37
N LEU A 260 -1.55 1.79 -23.89
CA LEU A 260 -0.29 2.11 -23.23
C LEU A 260 0.92 2.04 -24.15
N GLY A 261 0.90 1.19 -25.18
CA GLY A 261 2.01 1.07 -26.12
C GLY A 261 3.35 0.83 -25.43
N SER A 262 4.34 1.69 -25.72
CA SER A 262 5.69 1.61 -25.13
C SER A 262 5.78 2.05 -23.67
N ALA A 263 4.76 2.70 -23.12
CA ALA A 263 4.72 3.04 -21.69
C ALA A 263 4.52 1.80 -20.80
N LEU A 264 3.96 0.71 -21.33
CA LEU A 264 3.80 -0.55 -20.59
C LEU A 264 5.14 -1.30 -20.53
N VAL A 265 5.77 -1.30 -19.36
CA VAL A 265 6.98 -2.09 -19.09
C VAL A 265 6.63 -3.55 -18.85
N GLN A 266 5.64 -3.80 -17.99
CA GLN A 266 5.19 -5.16 -17.65
C GLN A 266 3.76 -5.15 -17.13
N TYR A 267 3.01 -6.22 -17.45
CA TYR A 267 1.72 -6.53 -16.81
C TYR A 267 1.91 -7.71 -15.86
N GLN A 268 1.65 -7.52 -14.57
CA GLN A 268 1.86 -8.54 -13.54
C GLN A 268 0.52 -9.09 -13.03
N LEU A 269 0.31 -10.39 -13.19
CA LEU A 269 -0.79 -11.11 -12.55
C LEU A 269 -0.33 -11.56 -11.16
N LEU A 270 -0.79 -10.90 -10.11
CA LEU A 270 -0.39 -11.22 -8.74
C LEU A 270 -1.30 -12.29 -8.14
N PRO A 271 -0.78 -13.46 -7.75
CA PRO A 271 -1.59 -14.48 -7.12
C PRO A 271 -2.12 -13.99 -5.76
N TYR A 272 -3.44 -14.12 -5.55
CA TYR A 272 -4.00 -13.87 -4.23
C TYR A 272 -3.35 -14.74 -3.17
N ARG A 273 -3.00 -14.14 -2.07
CA ARG A 273 -2.56 -14.79 -0.83
C ARG A 273 -3.31 -14.16 0.33
N LYS A 274 -3.83 -14.99 1.24
CA LYS A 274 -4.49 -14.54 2.46
C LYS A 274 -3.43 -13.95 3.40
N MET A 275 -3.15 -12.66 3.25
CA MET A 275 -2.14 -11.93 4.01
C MET A 275 -2.79 -10.79 4.78
N GLY A 276 -2.12 -10.33 5.84
CA GLY A 276 -2.57 -9.17 6.61
C GLY A 276 -3.70 -9.44 7.60
N THR A 277 -4.20 -10.66 7.74
CA THR A 277 -5.29 -11.00 8.67
C THR A 277 -4.97 -10.63 10.11
N GLU A 278 -3.73 -10.87 10.56
CA GLU A 278 -3.28 -10.46 11.90
C GLU A 278 -3.28 -8.93 12.05
N LYS A 279 -2.95 -8.20 10.99
CA LYS A 279 -2.98 -6.74 11.02
C LYS A 279 -4.39 -6.19 11.19
N TYR A 280 -5.40 -6.82 10.56
CA TYR A 280 -6.80 -6.49 10.80
C TYR A 280 -7.17 -6.67 12.27
N ALA A 281 -6.80 -7.81 12.86
CA ALA A 281 -7.05 -8.09 14.27
C ALA A 281 -6.38 -7.05 15.20
N THR A 282 -5.14 -6.62 14.90
CA THR A 282 -4.46 -5.59 15.70
C THR A 282 -5.13 -4.23 15.63
N LEU A 283 -5.90 -3.98 14.57
CA LEU A 283 -6.70 -2.76 14.39
C LEU A 283 -8.14 -2.90 14.91
N GLY A 284 -8.47 -4.03 15.54
CA GLY A 284 -9.82 -4.33 15.98
C GLY A 284 -10.84 -4.49 14.86
N ARG A 285 -10.38 -4.90 13.67
CA ARG A 285 -11.19 -5.06 12.46
C ARG A 285 -11.28 -6.53 12.05
N ASP A 286 -12.43 -6.91 11.52
CA ASP A 286 -12.58 -8.20 10.87
C ASP A 286 -11.95 -8.18 9.46
N TYR A 287 -11.36 -9.30 9.05
CA TYR A 287 -10.85 -9.44 7.68
C TYR A 287 -12.02 -9.53 6.70
N PRO A 288 -12.15 -8.63 5.72
CA PRO A 288 -13.36 -8.51 4.90
C PRO A 288 -13.69 -9.73 4.04
N MET A 289 -12.68 -10.55 3.71
CA MET A 289 -12.91 -11.80 2.97
C MET A 289 -13.27 -12.98 3.88
N GLY A 290 -13.28 -12.80 5.19
CA GLY A 290 -13.71 -13.80 6.15
C GLY A 290 -12.99 -15.14 5.98
N ASP A 291 -13.77 -16.20 5.83
CA ASP A 291 -13.30 -17.58 5.67
C ASP A 291 -12.98 -17.95 4.21
N TYR A 292 -12.88 -16.95 3.31
CA TYR A 292 -12.50 -17.23 1.92
C TYR A 292 -11.15 -17.96 1.88
N GLU A 293 -11.12 -19.11 1.23
CA GLU A 293 -9.93 -19.91 1.00
C GLU A 293 -9.59 -19.92 -0.50
N ALA A 294 -8.35 -19.59 -0.82
CA ALA A 294 -7.85 -19.74 -2.18
C ALA A 294 -7.66 -21.23 -2.51
N PRO A 295 -7.74 -21.62 -3.80
CA PRO A 295 -7.35 -22.96 -4.22
C PRO A 295 -5.92 -23.31 -3.77
N GLU A 296 -5.60 -24.61 -3.73
CA GLU A 296 -4.25 -25.06 -3.44
C GLU A 296 -3.21 -24.33 -4.30
N ARG A 297 -2.08 -23.99 -3.68
CA ARG A 297 -1.06 -23.12 -4.28
C ARG A 297 -0.60 -23.60 -5.67
N GLU A 298 -0.31 -24.89 -5.83
CA GLU A 298 0.18 -25.45 -7.09
C GLU A 298 -0.86 -25.36 -8.22
N VAL A 299 -2.13 -25.60 -7.89
CA VAL A 299 -3.25 -25.48 -8.82
C VAL A 299 -3.42 -24.03 -9.25
N TRP A 300 -3.37 -23.12 -8.29
CA TRP A 300 -3.54 -21.69 -8.53
C TRP A 300 -2.40 -21.10 -9.35
N GLU A 301 -1.14 -21.42 -9.01
CA GLU A 301 0.03 -20.98 -9.76
C GLU A 301 0.00 -21.47 -11.20
N ARG A 302 -0.41 -22.70 -11.45
CA ARG A 302 -0.60 -23.23 -12.82
C ARG A 302 -1.65 -22.46 -13.60
N ASN A 303 -2.82 -22.24 -13.02
CA ASN A 303 -3.88 -21.45 -13.66
C ASN A 303 -3.41 -20.03 -14.00
N LEU A 304 -2.59 -19.43 -13.15
CA LEU A 304 -2.04 -18.10 -13.39
C LEU A 304 -1.05 -18.10 -14.56
N LEU A 305 -0.22 -19.14 -14.68
CA LEU A 305 0.69 -19.31 -15.81
C LEU A 305 -0.07 -19.47 -17.14
N GLU A 306 -1.14 -20.25 -17.15
CA GLU A 306 -2.01 -20.40 -18.34
C GLU A 306 -2.63 -19.07 -18.77
N LYS A 307 -3.11 -18.27 -17.80
CA LYS A 307 -3.64 -16.92 -18.07
C LYS A 307 -2.57 -15.98 -18.59
N ARG A 308 -1.36 -16.01 -18.03
CA ARG A 308 -0.21 -15.25 -18.53
C ARG A 308 0.09 -15.59 -19.99
N ASP A 309 0.20 -16.86 -20.32
CA ASP A 309 0.57 -17.34 -21.66
C ASP A 309 -0.53 -16.98 -22.69
N LEU A 310 -1.81 -17.11 -22.32
CA LEU A 310 -2.93 -16.67 -23.14
C LEU A 310 -2.85 -15.17 -23.46
N LEU A 311 -2.56 -14.33 -22.47
CA LEU A 311 -2.45 -12.88 -22.66
C LEU A 311 -1.24 -12.50 -23.51
N ARG A 312 -0.10 -13.17 -23.31
CA ARG A 312 1.10 -13.00 -24.16
C ARG A 312 0.83 -13.35 -25.61
N GLU A 313 0.20 -14.50 -25.86
CA GLU A 313 -0.13 -14.96 -27.21
C GLU A 313 -1.12 -14.03 -27.90
N ARG A 314 -2.19 -13.64 -27.18
CA ARG A 314 -3.29 -12.87 -27.80
C ARG A 314 -2.95 -11.41 -28.05
N PHE A 315 -2.17 -10.78 -27.18
CA PHE A 315 -1.92 -9.33 -27.25
C PHE A 315 -0.46 -8.95 -27.55
N GLY A 316 0.48 -9.88 -27.44
CA GLY A 316 1.91 -9.58 -27.63
C GLY A 316 2.44 -8.56 -26.62
N ILE A 317 1.92 -8.55 -25.38
CA ILE A 317 2.37 -7.66 -24.31
C ILE A 317 3.24 -8.42 -23.29
N PRO A 318 4.15 -7.75 -22.57
CA PRO A 318 5.00 -8.39 -21.57
C PRO A 318 4.17 -8.71 -20.30
N VAL A 319 3.71 -9.94 -20.14
CA VAL A 319 2.93 -10.39 -18.98
C VAL A 319 3.77 -11.28 -18.09
N ALA A 320 3.75 -11.06 -16.78
CA ALA A 320 4.40 -11.89 -15.76
C ALA A 320 3.36 -12.54 -14.83
N ALA A 321 3.70 -13.68 -14.27
CA ALA A 321 2.94 -14.31 -13.20
C ALA A 321 3.67 -14.12 -11.88
N GLY A 322 3.18 -13.18 -11.06
CA GLY A 322 3.85 -12.69 -9.86
C GLY A 322 4.76 -11.50 -10.12
N SER A 323 5.36 -10.97 -9.05
CA SER A 323 6.29 -9.84 -9.06
C SER A 323 7.77 -10.26 -9.14
N GLY A 324 8.05 -11.55 -9.26
CA GLY A 324 9.42 -12.10 -9.23
C GLY A 324 10.12 -12.14 -10.58
N GLU A 325 9.42 -11.98 -11.70
CA GLU A 325 10.06 -11.83 -13.01
C GLU A 325 10.68 -10.42 -13.08
N LYS A 326 11.99 -10.34 -13.32
CA LYS A 326 12.73 -9.07 -13.37
C LYS A 326 12.14 -8.13 -14.43
N LEU A 327 12.06 -6.86 -14.06
CA LEU A 327 11.73 -5.74 -14.95
C LEU A 327 12.85 -5.46 -15.93
#